data_5e487492678a811d513a50da3ffb1690
#
_entry.id   5e487492678a811d513a50da3ffb1690
#
_cell.length_a   1.000
_cell.length_b   1.000
_cell.length_c   1.000
_cell.angle_alpha   90.00
_cell.angle_beta   90.00
_cell.angle_gamma   90.00
#
_symmetry.space_group_name_H-M   'P 1'
#
loop_
_entity.id
_entity.type
_entity.pdbx_description
1 polymer ?
#
loop_
_entity_poly.entity_id
_entity_poly.type
_entity_poly.pdbx_seq_one_letter_code
_entity_poly.pdbx_strand_id
1 'polypeptide(L)'
;AQGLNNRYTIMTKIIKIAVDAMGGDNSPKKVIDGINYHQKNNNDVFYKIFGDVNEIKKFIPDTLYPNSFELIHTDEKVKGSDSPLSAAKKGKNTSMWMAIDSVKNKQSDIVLSAGNTGALFVIAKLNFKMIENIDKPALSGLWPNKNGTNIVLDLGANIDCSEKNLIDFSLMGSALF
;
A
#
# COMPACT_ATOMS: atom_id res chain seq x y z
N ALA A 1 -31.86 -6.69 -41.99
CA ALA A 1 -30.70 -5.98 -41.42
C ALA A 1 -30.60 -6.43 -39.98
N GLN A 2 -29.74 -7.42 -39.70
CA GLN A 2 -29.43 -7.86 -38.34
C GLN A 2 -28.27 -6.97 -37.82
N GLY A 3 -28.59 -6.14 -36.82
CA GLY A 3 -27.60 -5.31 -36.11
C GLY A 3 -26.71 -6.19 -35.22
N LEU A 4 -25.45 -6.30 -35.58
CA LEU A 4 -24.42 -6.86 -34.76
C LEU A 4 -24.16 -5.93 -33.54
N ASN A 5 -24.76 -6.26 -32.40
CA ASN A 5 -24.43 -5.70 -31.12
C ASN A 5 -23.02 -6.19 -30.70
N ASN A 6 -21.99 -5.48 -31.15
CA ASN A 6 -20.62 -5.69 -30.68
C ASN A 6 -20.50 -5.09 -29.29
N ARG A 7 -20.91 -5.84 -28.25
CA ARG A 7 -20.57 -5.52 -26.84
C ARG A 7 -19.08 -5.80 -26.66
N TYR A 8 -18.26 -4.77 -26.82
CA TYR A 8 -16.90 -4.80 -26.29
C TYR A 8 -17.02 -4.95 -24.76
N THR A 9 -16.85 -6.17 -24.28
CA THR A 9 -16.61 -6.39 -22.85
C THR A 9 -15.25 -5.81 -22.57
N ILE A 10 -15.22 -4.59 -22.02
CA ILE A 10 -14.00 -4.03 -21.44
C ILE A 10 -13.66 -4.97 -20.27
N MET A 11 -12.66 -5.83 -20.47
CA MET A 11 -12.10 -6.60 -19.36
C MET A 11 -11.46 -5.58 -18.42
N THR A 12 -12.15 -5.23 -17.35
CA THR A 12 -11.57 -4.42 -16.27
C THR A 12 -10.41 -5.22 -15.70
N LYS A 13 -9.22 -4.64 -15.77
CA LYS A 13 -8.02 -5.26 -15.19
C LYS A 13 -8.22 -5.35 -13.68
N ILE A 14 -8.16 -6.57 -13.12
CA ILE A 14 -8.21 -6.78 -11.68
C ILE A 14 -6.96 -6.11 -11.05
N ILE A 15 -7.20 -5.19 -10.11
CA ILE A 15 -6.14 -4.53 -9.35
C ILE A 15 -5.76 -5.43 -8.18
N LYS A 16 -4.49 -5.76 -8.05
CA LYS A 16 -3.96 -6.58 -6.95
C LYS A 16 -3.36 -5.70 -5.88
N ILE A 17 -3.91 -5.72 -4.68
CA ILE A 17 -3.44 -4.96 -3.52
C ILE A 17 -2.72 -5.89 -2.55
N ALA A 18 -1.43 -5.63 -2.30
CA ALA A 18 -0.66 -6.27 -1.23
C ALA A 18 -0.96 -5.55 0.09
N VAL A 19 -1.47 -6.27 1.08
CA VAL A 19 -1.91 -5.70 2.36
C VAL A 19 -1.06 -6.23 3.51
N ASP A 20 -0.36 -5.34 4.21
CA ASP A 20 0.24 -5.63 5.51
C ASP A 20 -0.87 -5.69 6.58
N ALA A 21 -1.31 -6.90 6.91
CA ALA A 21 -2.42 -7.08 7.84
C ALA A 21 -2.03 -6.89 9.30
N MET A 22 -0.74 -6.85 9.63
CA MET A 22 -0.24 -6.78 11.01
C MET A 22 0.19 -5.36 11.41
N GLY A 23 0.14 -4.40 10.48
CA GLY A 23 0.50 -3.02 10.72
C GLY A 23 -0.62 -2.19 11.34
N GLY A 24 -0.27 -1.32 12.30
CA GLY A 24 -1.19 -0.41 12.97
C GLY A 24 -1.93 -0.98 14.18
N ASP A 25 -2.64 -0.08 14.86
CA ASP A 25 -3.38 -0.40 16.08
C ASP A 25 -4.62 -1.25 15.75
N ASN A 26 -4.90 -2.23 16.64
CA ASN A 26 -6.00 -3.19 16.49
C ASN A 26 -5.94 -4.06 15.22
N SER A 27 -4.74 -4.23 14.65
CA SER A 27 -4.52 -5.20 13.57
C SER A 27 -4.44 -6.63 14.12
N PRO A 28 -4.88 -7.64 13.34
CA PRO A 28 -5.37 -7.57 11.97
C PRO A 28 -6.84 -7.20 11.79
N LYS A 29 -7.64 -7.13 12.88
CA LYS A 29 -9.10 -6.90 12.82
C LYS A 29 -9.47 -5.69 11.97
N LYS A 30 -8.88 -4.53 12.29
CA LYS A 30 -9.18 -3.27 11.59
C LYS A 30 -8.89 -3.34 10.08
N VAL A 31 -7.82 -4.03 9.71
CA VAL A 31 -7.43 -4.21 8.30
C VAL A 31 -8.46 -5.07 7.57
N ILE A 32 -8.88 -6.18 8.17
CA ILE A 32 -9.88 -7.08 7.59
C ILE A 32 -11.24 -6.41 7.48
N ASP A 33 -11.66 -5.65 8.51
CA ASP A 33 -12.88 -4.84 8.46
C ASP A 33 -12.84 -3.83 7.29
N GLY A 34 -11.69 -3.17 7.08
CA GLY A 34 -11.47 -2.25 5.96
C GLY A 34 -11.57 -2.93 4.60
N ILE A 35 -10.95 -4.10 4.42
CA ILE A 35 -11.03 -4.90 3.20
C ILE A 35 -12.49 -5.28 2.92
N ASN A 36 -13.20 -5.80 3.92
CA ASN A 36 -14.60 -6.20 3.79
C ASN A 36 -15.50 -5.01 3.42
N TYR A 37 -15.23 -3.83 3.98
CA TYR A 37 -15.96 -2.62 3.62
C TYR A 37 -15.69 -2.18 2.18
N HIS A 38 -14.41 -2.17 1.77
CA HIS A 38 -14.02 -1.75 0.43
C HIS A 38 -14.57 -2.68 -0.65
N GLN A 39 -14.53 -3.99 -0.41
CA GLN A 39 -14.98 -5.01 -1.37
C GLN A 39 -16.46 -4.88 -1.73
N LYS A 40 -17.32 -4.40 -0.82
CA LYS A 40 -18.77 -4.25 -1.08
C LYS A 40 -19.09 -3.40 -2.31
N ASN A 41 -18.18 -2.47 -2.65
CA ASN A 41 -18.37 -1.51 -3.74
C ASN A 41 -17.31 -1.66 -4.86
N ASN A 42 -16.37 -2.61 -4.72
CA ASN A 42 -15.23 -2.76 -5.64
C ASN A 42 -14.98 -4.25 -5.92
N ASN A 43 -15.54 -4.74 -7.04
CA ASN A 43 -15.44 -6.15 -7.44
C ASN A 43 -14.23 -6.46 -8.33
N ASP A 44 -13.47 -5.44 -8.71
CA ASP A 44 -12.31 -5.51 -9.61
C ASP A 44 -10.98 -5.49 -8.84
N VAL A 45 -11.01 -5.83 -7.54
CA VAL A 45 -9.84 -5.85 -6.66
C VAL A 45 -9.59 -7.25 -6.10
N PHE A 46 -8.33 -7.65 -6.08
CA PHE A 46 -7.84 -8.86 -5.43
C PHE A 46 -6.84 -8.50 -4.33
N TYR A 47 -6.99 -9.06 -3.14
CA TYR A 47 -6.16 -8.75 -1.97
C TYR A 47 -5.17 -9.88 -1.69
N LYS A 48 -3.88 -9.57 -1.65
CA LYS A 48 -2.84 -10.44 -1.09
C LYS A 48 -2.54 -9.98 0.33
N ILE A 49 -2.98 -10.76 1.31
CA ILE A 49 -3.00 -10.37 2.73
C ILE A 49 -1.84 -11.07 3.44
N PHE A 50 -0.86 -10.29 3.90
CA PHE A 50 0.36 -10.77 4.55
C PHE A 50 0.26 -10.64 6.07
N GLY A 51 0.54 -11.71 6.81
CA GLY A 51 0.56 -11.71 8.27
C GLY A 51 0.31 -13.07 8.90
N ASP A 52 0.10 -13.10 10.22
CA ASP A 52 -0.26 -14.32 10.91
C ASP A 52 -1.65 -14.81 10.49
N VAL A 53 -1.66 -15.84 9.66
CA VAL A 53 -2.89 -16.40 9.09
C VAL A 53 -3.84 -16.90 10.18
N ASN A 54 -3.34 -17.41 11.31
CA ASN A 54 -4.17 -17.89 12.41
C ASN A 54 -4.90 -16.73 13.10
N GLU A 55 -4.22 -15.59 13.26
CA GLU A 55 -4.83 -14.38 13.80
C GLU A 55 -5.79 -13.75 12.80
N ILE A 56 -5.41 -13.65 11.53
CA ILE A 56 -6.24 -13.08 10.45
C ILE A 56 -7.55 -13.82 10.29
N LYS A 57 -7.54 -15.16 10.27
CA LYS A 57 -8.72 -16.00 10.09
C LYS A 57 -9.81 -15.77 11.13
N LYS A 58 -9.44 -15.34 12.35
CA LYS A 58 -10.42 -15.04 13.41
C LYS A 58 -11.35 -13.88 13.09
N PHE A 59 -10.96 -13.04 12.11
CA PHE A 59 -11.68 -11.82 11.76
C PHE A 59 -12.22 -11.81 10.33
N ILE A 60 -11.99 -12.86 9.55
CA ILE A 60 -12.56 -12.96 8.20
C ILE A 60 -14.07 -13.22 8.32
N PRO A 61 -14.92 -12.29 7.87
CA PRO A 61 -16.36 -12.50 7.90
C PRO A 61 -16.82 -13.36 6.73
N ASP A 62 -17.94 -14.05 6.87
CA ASP A 62 -18.57 -14.84 5.80
C ASP A 62 -18.96 -14.01 4.57
N THR A 63 -19.06 -12.68 4.75
CA THR A 63 -19.37 -11.71 3.68
C THR A 63 -18.18 -11.39 2.79
N LEU A 64 -16.97 -11.77 3.15
CA LEU A 64 -15.77 -11.59 2.32
C LEU A 64 -15.71 -12.69 1.25
N TYR A 65 -15.68 -12.30 -0.04
CA TYR A 65 -15.73 -13.26 -1.14
C TYR A 65 -14.47 -14.13 -1.18
N PRO A 66 -14.59 -15.47 -1.10
CA PRO A 66 -13.44 -16.37 -0.98
C PRO A 66 -12.42 -16.26 -2.13
N ASN A 67 -12.89 -15.89 -3.32
CA ASN A 67 -12.05 -15.78 -4.53
C ASN A 67 -11.46 -14.39 -4.74
N SER A 68 -11.63 -13.45 -3.78
CA SER A 68 -11.13 -12.09 -3.88
C SER A 68 -9.85 -11.85 -3.08
N PHE A 69 -9.36 -12.84 -2.36
CA PHE A 69 -8.15 -12.69 -1.55
C PHE A 69 -7.33 -13.98 -1.45
N GLU A 70 -6.07 -13.80 -1.09
CA GLU A 70 -5.10 -14.84 -0.74
C GLU A 70 -4.43 -14.47 0.59
N LEU A 71 -4.25 -15.44 1.48
CA LEU A 71 -3.53 -15.27 2.75
C LEU A 71 -2.11 -15.79 2.62
N ILE A 72 -1.13 -14.94 2.90
CA ILE A 72 0.29 -15.28 2.91
C ILE A 72 0.82 -15.19 4.34
N HIS A 73 1.27 -16.33 4.87
CA HIS A 73 1.63 -16.45 6.27
C HIS A 73 3.00 -15.87 6.60
N THR A 74 3.06 -15.14 7.71
CA THR A 74 4.27 -14.80 8.44
C THR A 74 3.94 -14.46 9.89
N ASP A 75 4.78 -14.91 10.83
CA ASP A 75 4.68 -14.57 12.26
C ASP A 75 5.36 -13.23 12.58
N GLU A 76 6.18 -12.71 11.65
CA GLU A 76 6.97 -11.52 11.88
C GLU A 76 6.24 -10.24 11.46
N LYS A 77 6.33 -9.22 12.30
CA LYS A 77 5.75 -7.91 12.04
C LYS A 77 6.64 -6.76 12.49
N VAL A 78 6.45 -5.61 11.86
CA VAL A 78 7.00 -4.33 12.32
C VAL A 78 6.10 -3.78 13.42
N LYS A 79 6.68 -3.43 14.57
CA LYS A 79 5.95 -2.79 15.66
C LYS A 79 5.89 -1.27 15.45
N GLY A 80 4.84 -0.62 15.97
CA GLY A 80 4.71 0.84 15.93
C GLY A 80 5.88 1.57 16.60
N SER A 81 6.48 0.96 17.64
CA SER A 81 7.62 1.48 18.39
C SER A 81 8.99 1.22 17.76
N ASP A 82 9.07 0.43 16.69
CA ASP A 82 10.36 0.16 16.04
C ASP A 82 10.88 1.44 15.37
N SER A 83 12.19 1.72 15.51
CA SER A 83 12.80 2.74 14.67
C SER A 83 12.81 2.28 13.20
N PRO A 84 12.72 3.18 12.22
CA PRO A 84 12.70 2.82 10.79
C PRO A 84 13.85 1.89 10.38
N LEU A 85 15.06 2.16 10.87
CA LEU A 85 16.24 1.32 10.60
C LEU A 85 16.16 -0.04 11.29
N SER A 86 15.63 -0.10 12.52
CA SER A 86 15.41 -1.36 13.23
C SER A 86 14.38 -2.23 12.50
N ALA A 87 13.29 -1.63 12.03
CA ALA A 87 12.28 -2.31 11.24
C ALA A 87 12.86 -2.90 9.95
N ALA A 88 13.69 -2.15 9.24
CA ALA A 88 14.37 -2.63 8.04
C ALA A 88 15.35 -3.80 8.34
N LYS A 89 16.01 -3.78 9.51
CA LYS A 89 16.92 -4.85 9.95
C LYS A 89 16.22 -6.14 10.39
N LYS A 90 14.94 -6.09 10.78
CA LYS A 90 14.16 -7.29 11.12
C LYS A 90 14.06 -8.29 9.97
N GLY A 91 14.26 -7.81 8.74
CA GLY A 91 14.41 -8.67 7.59
C GLY A 91 13.17 -8.84 6.74
N LYS A 92 13.34 -9.70 5.74
CA LYS A 92 12.42 -9.84 4.62
C LYS A 92 11.14 -10.62 4.95
N ASN A 93 11.06 -11.19 6.15
CA ASN A 93 9.94 -12.03 6.55
C ASN A 93 8.82 -11.25 7.25
N THR A 94 9.01 -9.95 7.55
CA THR A 94 7.94 -9.15 8.14
C THR A 94 6.80 -8.94 7.16
N SER A 95 5.55 -8.93 7.64
CA SER A 95 4.34 -8.73 6.81
C SER A 95 4.43 -7.47 5.93
N MET A 96 4.96 -6.38 6.48
CA MET A 96 5.21 -5.13 5.73
C MET A 96 6.23 -5.31 4.61
N TRP A 97 7.36 -5.99 4.88
CA TRP A 97 8.38 -6.22 3.84
C TRP A 97 7.85 -7.09 2.72
N MET A 98 7.18 -8.20 3.07
CA MET A 98 6.62 -9.14 2.09
C MET A 98 5.56 -8.47 1.21
N ALA A 99 4.73 -7.58 1.78
CA ALA A 99 3.75 -6.81 1.01
C ALA A 99 4.43 -5.87 0.00
N ILE A 100 5.49 -5.16 0.41
CA ILE A 100 6.29 -4.29 -0.47
C ILE A 100 6.98 -5.12 -1.57
N ASP A 101 7.59 -6.25 -1.20
CA ASP A 101 8.29 -7.14 -2.14
C ASP A 101 7.35 -7.73 -3.19
N SER A 102 6.09 -8.00 -2.83
CA SER A 102 5.05 -8.43 -3.77
C SER A 102 4.82 -7.41 -4.89
N VAL A 103 4.85 -6.10 -4.58
CA VAL A 103 4.75 -5.05 -5.59
C VAL A 103 6.03 -4.95 -6.42
N LYS A 104 7.19 -4.99 -5.77
CA LYS A 104 8.50 -5.02 -6.46
C LYS A 104 8.59 -6.13 -7.49
N ASN A 105 8.09 -7.32 -7.15
CA ASN A 105 8.11 -8.50 -8.01
C ASN A 105 6.90 -8.56 -8.97
N LYS A 106 6.12 -7.48 -9.10
CA LYS A 106 4.96 -7.37 -9.98
C LYS A 106 3.86 -8.42 -9.72
N GLN A 107 3.80 -8.94 -8.51
CA GLN A 107 2.75 -9.85 -8.06
C GLN A 107 1.53 -9.09 -7.54
N SER A 108 1.72 -7.81 -7.19
CA SER A 108 0.69 -6.86 -6.82
C SER A 108 0.94 -5.51 -7.49
N ASP A 109 -0.10 -4.70 -7.65
CA ASP A 109 -0.02 -3.38 -8.27
C ASP A 109 0.23 -2.28 -7.22
N ILE A 110 -0.28 -2.46 -5.99
CA ILE A 110 -0.23 -1.47 -4.90
C ILE A 110 0.08 -2.19 -3.59
N VAL A 111 0.78 -1.49 -2.67
CA VAL A 111 0.95 -1.91 -1.27
C VAL A 111 0.14 -1.01 -0.34
N LEU A 112 -0.50 -1.62 0.65
CA LEU A 112 -1.24 -0.94 1.72
C LEU A 112 -0.73 -1.40 3.08
N SER A 113 -0.37 -0.47 3.95
CA SER A 113 -0.05 -0.72 5.36
C SER A 113 -0.56 0.43 6.22
N ALA A 114 -1.18 0.09 7.34
CA ALA A 114 -1.55 1.05 8.40
C ALA A 114 -0.52 1.08 9.53
N GLY A 115 0.67 0.51 9.29
CA GLY A 115 1.75 0.39 10.27
C GLY A 115 2.63 1.63 10.39
N ASN A 116 3.83 1.43 10.91
CA ASN A 116 4.81 2.47 11.12
C ASN A 116 5.23 3.14 9.80
N THR A 117 4.87 4.41 9.64
CA THR A 117 5.12 5.18 8.40
C THR A 117 6.60 5.29 8.06
N GLY A 118 7.46 5.53 9.06
CA GLY A 118 8.91 5.61 8.83
C GLY A 118 9.51 4.28 8.40
N ALA A 119 9.02 3.17 8.95
CA ALA A 119 9.42 1.83 8.53
C ALA A 119 8.97 1.54 7.10
N LEU A 120 7.71 1.84 6.77
CA LEU A 120 7.18 1.69 5.42
C LEU A 120 8.02 2.46 4.39
N PHE A 121 8.35 3.72 4.72
CA PHE A 121 9.16 4.59 3.87
C PHE A 121 10.56 4.01 3.63
N VAL A 122 11.27 3.60 4.70
CA VAL A 122 12.64 3.05 4.59
C VAL A 122 12.65 1.71 3.87
N ILE A 123 11.71 0.80 4.18
CA ILE A 123 11.63 -0.51 3.52
C ILE A 123 11.27 -0.33 2.04
N ALA A 124 10.35 0.57 1.71
CA ALA A 124 10.02 0.89 0.32
C ALA A 124 11.23 1.42 -0.45
N LYS A 125 11.99 2.38 0.15
CA LYS A 125 13.22 2.91 -0.45
C LYS A 125 14.28 1.84 -0.70
N LEU A 126 14.39 0.84 0.17
CA LEU A 126 15.34 -0.27 0.00
C LEU A 126 14.90 -1.25 -1.11
N ASN A 127 13.61 -1.35 -1.37
CA ASN A 127 13.07 -2.30 -2.34
C ASN A 127 12.88 -1.71 -3.73
N PHE A 128 12.48 -0.45 -3.85
CA PHE A 128 12.23 0.21 -5.12
C PHE A 128 13.42 1.04 -5.57
N LYS A 129 13.60 1.13 -6.88
CA LYS A 129 14.54 2.08 -7.49
C LYS A 129 13.92 3.47 -7.47
N MET A 130 14.75 4.48 -7.28
CA MET A 130 14.32 5.86 -7.47
C MET A 130 14.00 6.14 -8.94
N ILE A 131 13.09 7.08 -9.18
CA ILE A 131 12.87 7.64 -10.51
C ILE A 131 14.13 8.37 -10.94
N GLU A 132 14.47 8.26 -12.22
CA GLU A 132 15.65 8.94 -12.77
C GLU A 132 15.61 10.44 -12.48
N ASN A 133 16.76 10.98 -12.07
CA ASN A 133 16.95 12.37 -11.66
C ASN A 133 16.23 12.82 -10.36
N ILE A 134 15.57 11.91 -9.63
CA ILE A 134 14.98 12.17 -8.32
C ILE A 134 15.86 11.56 -7.24
N ASP A 135 16.41 12.38 -6.35
CA ASP A 135 17.39 11.93 -5.34
C ASP A 135 16.74 11.29 -4.12
N LYS A 136 15.57 11.80 -3.70
CA LYS A 136 14.87 11.33 -2.51
C LYS A 136 13.39 11.07 -2.78
N PRO A 137 12.81 10.00 -2.20
CA PRO A 137 11.37 9.84 -2.18
C PRO A 137 10.76 10.89 -1.24
N ALA A 138 9.49 11.23 -1.43
CA ALA A 138 8.75 12.12 -0.56
C ALA A 138 7.48 11.43 -0.02
N LEU A 139 7.13 11.72 1.22
CA LEU A 139 5.84 11.32 1.79
C LEU A 139 4.80 12.35 1.37
N SER A 140 3.82 11.93 0.56
CA SER A 140 2.75 12.79 0.11
C SER A 140 1.45 12.57 0.89
N GLY A 141 0.67 13.62 1.04
CA GLY A 141 -0.67 13.57 1.61
C GLY A 141 -1.66 14.40 0.81
N LEU A 142 -2.92 13.95 0.84
CA LEU A 142 -4.04 14.68 0.29
C LEU A 142 -4.57 15.64 1.37
N TRP A 143 -4.51 16.94 1.11
CA TRP A 143 -4.94 17.97 2.05
C TRP A 143 -6.22 18.64 1.57
N PRO A 144 -7.36 18.43 2.24
CA PRO A 144 -8.63 19.01 1.82
C PRO A 144 -8.63 20.54 2.02
N ASN A 145 -9.24 21.26 1.09
CA ASN A 145 -9.49 22.69 1.17
C ASN A 145 -10.92 23.02 0.70
N LYS A 146 -11.28 24.29 0.72
CA LYS A 146 -12.65 24.73 0.32
C LYS A 146 -13.02 24.42 -1.13
N ASN A 147 -12.04 24.30 -2.01
CA ASN A 147 -12.25 24.15 -3.46
C ASN A 147 -11.89 22.75 -3.97
N GLY A 148 -11.50 21.83 -3.07
CA GLY A 148 -11.08 20.47 -3.45
C GLY A 148 -9.98 19.93 -2.57
N THR A 149 -8.93 19.37 -3.18
CA THR A 149 -7.83 18.73 -2.46
C THR A 149 -6.50 19.21 -3.01
N ASN A 150 -5.58 19.54 -2.14
CA ASN A 150 -4.17 19.81 -2.48
C ASN A 150 -3.32 18.55 -2.24
N ILE A 151 -2.22 18.44 -2.98
CA ILE A 151 -1.16 17.48 -2.68
C ILE A 151 -0.05 18.20 -1.91
N VAL A 152 0.33 17.65 -0.77
CA VAL A 152 1.38 18.18 0.09
C VAL A 152 2.54 17.19 0.13
N LEU A 153 3.76 17.67 -0.12
CA LEU A 153 5.05 16.97 -0.03
C LEU A 153 6.08 17.90 0.64
N ASP A 154 7.01 17.46 1.39
CA ASP A 154 7.23 16.21 2.08
C ASP A 154 6.64 16.31 3.50
N LEU A 155 5.94 15.29 3.95
CA LEU A 155 5.30 15.29 5.29
C LEU A 155 6.27 14.76 6.38
N GLY A 156 7.50 15.29 6.41
CA GLY A 156 8.48 15.03 7.44
C GLY A 156 9.24 13.71 7.31
N ALA A 157 9.24 13.07 6.15
CA ALA A 157 10.05 11.87 5.91
C ALA A 157 11.53 12.17 5.69
N ASN A 158 11.85 13.33 5.15
CA ASN A 158 13.22 13.80 4.97
C ASN A 158 13.51 14.94 5.95
N ILE A 159 14.46 14.73 6.88
CA ILE A 159 14.86 15.75 7.88
C ILE A 159 15.62 16.87 7.20
N ASP A 160 16.58 16.53 6.33
CA ASP A 160 17.39 17.49 5.60
C ASP A 160 17.05 17.48 4.12
N CYS A 161 16.72 18.64 3.57
CA CYS A 161 16.41 18.81 2.16
C CYS A 161 17.28 19.88 1.54
N SER A 162 17.90 19.56 0.39
CA SER A 162 18.58 20.54 -0.46
C SER A 162 17.58 21.30 -1.33
N GLU A 163 18.03 22.37 -1.94
CA GLU A 163 17.25 23.13 -2.94
C GLU A 163 16.73 22.20 -4.06
N LYS A 164 17.60 21.30 -4.56
CA LYS A 164 17.23 20.31 -5.57
C LYS A 164 16.08 19.40 -5.08
N ASN A 165 16.12 18.96 -3.83
CA ASN A 165 15.05 18.12 -3.30
C ASN A 165 13.69 18.84 -3.28
N LEU A 166 13.66 20.14 -2.97
CA LEU A 166 12.43 20.92 -3.00
C LEU A 166 11.88 21.07 -4.43
N ILE A 167 12.75 21.23 -5.40
CA ILE A 167 12.37 21.23 -6.83
C ILE A 167 11.81 19.86 -7.23
N ASP A 168 12.51 18.77 -6.88
CA ASP A 168 12.08 17.40 -7.16
C ASP A 168 10.69 17.12 -6.54
N PHE A 169 10.45 17.55 -5.29
CA PHE A 169 9.15 17.40 -4.63
C PHE A 169 8.04 18.20 -5.31
N SER A 170 8.36 19.39 -5.80
CA SER A 170 7.41 20.22 -6.57
C SER A 170 7.01 19.54 -7.89
N LEU A 171 7.97 18.95 -8.60
CA LEU A 171 7.71 18.18 -9.82
C LEU A 171 6.87 16.93 -9.54
N MET A 172 7.20 16.18 -8.48
CA MET A 172 6.41 15.00 -8.07
C MET A 172 4.99 15.39 -7.67
N GLY A 173 4.82 16.47 -6.92
CA GLY A 173 3.50 16.99 -6.54
C GLY A 173 2.65 17.39 -7.74
N SER A 174 3.25 18.06 -8.70
CA SER A 174 2.57 18.44 -9.95
C SER A 174 2.17 17.23 -10.80
N ALA A 175 2.95 16.15 -10.78
CA ALA A 175 2.63 14.92 -11.51
C ALA A 175 1.54 14.08 -10.84
N LEU A 176 1.33 14.25 -9.52
CA LEU A 176 0.29 13.56 -8.76
C LEU A 176 -1.05 14.30 -8.81
N PHE A 177 -1.04 15.61 -9.04
CA PHE A 177 -2.24 16.45 -9.11
C PHE A 177 -2.93 16.33 -10.45
#